data_85d09b057c16c3a9aaa02661a71da3eb
#
_entry.id   85d09b057c16c3a9aaa02661a71da3eb
#
_cell.length_a   1.000
_cell.length_b   1.000
_cell.length_c   1.000
_cell.angle_alpha   90.00
_cell.angle_beta   90.00
_cell.angle_gamma   90.00
#
_symmetry.space_group_name_H-M   'P 1'
#
loop_
_entity.id
_entity.type
_entity.pdbx_description
1 polymer ?
#
loop_
_entity_poly.entity_id
_entity_poly.type
_entity_poly.pdbx_seq_one_letter_code
_entity_poly.pdbx_strand_id
1 'polypeptide(L)'
;MLSMLLFGIAFGYLEAAVVSYLRALHEPARQLFYPGRPPGELFPLLTIEQAQAAGPEQPKILIIEIGREAATIVMLAAIALAVADNAGQWAAAFAIAFGTWDIAFYAFLKLLLDWPASLLTWDILFLIPIPWVGPVLAPVIVSASMIAAGLCHLRQEARGERVLLGVVLA
;
A
#
# COMPACT_ATOMS: atom_id res chain seq x y z
N MET A 1 -9.80 -3.63 -16.35
CA MET A 1 -8.48 -2.97 -16.18
C MET A 1 -8.57 -1.54 -15.70
N LEU A 2 -9.32 -0.66 -16.38
CA LEU A 2 -9.49 0.74 -15.96
C LEU A 2 -10.02 0.87 -14.53
N SER A 3 -11.01 0.08 -14.15
CA SER A 3 -11.58 0.07 -12.78
C SER A 3 -10.55 -0.29 -11.71
N MET A 4 -9.59 -1.18 -11.98
CA MET A 4 -8.51 -1.53 -11.06
C MET A 4 -7.57 -0.34 -10.84
N LEU A 5 -7.19 0.34 -11.92
CA LEU A 5 -6.34 1.54 -11.83
C LEU A 5 -7.04 2.68 -11.08
N LEU A 6 -8.29 2.96 -11.42
CA LEU A 6 -9.08 4.01 -10.74
C LEU A 6 -9.27 3.69 -9.25
N PHE A 7 -9.58 2.44 -8.93
CA PHE A 7 -9.70 1.99 -7.54
C PHE A 7 -8.37 2.16 -6.81
N GLY A 8 -7.27 1.65 -7.37
CA GLY A 8 -5.94 1.75 -6.75
C GLY A 8 -5.52 3.21 -6.50
N ILE A 9 -5.73 4.10 -7.48
CA ILE A 9 -5.41 5.52 -7.33
C ILE A 9 -6.25 6.17 -6.22
N ALA A 10 -7.58 5.99 -6.25
CA ALA A 10 -8.46 6.59 -5.25
C ALA A 10 -8.19 6.04 -3.85
N PHE A 11 -7.93 4.74 -3.75
CA PHE A 11 -7.61 4.09 -2.49
C PHE A 11 -6.25 4.52 -1.96
N GLY A 12 -5.24 4.71 -2.83
CA GLY A 12 -3.95 5.29 -2.44
C GLY A 12 -4.07 6.69 -1.84
N TYR A 13 -4.99 7.52 -2.36
CA TYR A 13 -5.31 8.82 -1.75
C TYR A 13 -5.89 8.67 -0.34
N LEU A 14 -6.86 7.76 -0.16
CA LEU A 14 -7.46 7.53 1.17
C LEU A 14 -6.41 7.08 2.19
N GLU A 15 -5.53 6.17 1.81
CA GLU A 15 -4.43 5.72 2.67
C GLU A 15 -3.47 6.87 3.01
N ALA A 16 -3.07 7.68 2.05
CA ALA A 16 -2.21 8.83 2.28
C ALA A 16 -2.87 9.86 3.22
N ALA A 17 -4.18 10.07 3.09
CA ALA A 17 -4.93 10.95 4.00
C ALA A 17 -4.96 10.38 5.43
N VAL A 18 -5.19 9.07 5.59
CA VAL A 18 -5.14 8.40 6.91
C VAL A 18 -3.77 8.53 7.54
N VAL A 19 -2.69 8.27 6.79
CA VAL A 19 -1.31 8.41 7.30
C VAL A 19 -1.02 9.86 7.68
N SER A 20 -1.55 10.85 6.95
CA SER A 20 -1.43 12.26 7.32
C SER A 20 -2.08 12.55 8.68
N TYR A 21 -3.26 11.98 8.94
CA TYR A 21 -3.93 12.10 10.25
C TYR A 21 -3.18 11.35 11.36
N LEU A 22 -2.68 10.13 11.07
CA LEU A 22 -1.88 9.35 12.02
C LEU A 22 -0.62 10.10 12.44
N ARG A 23 0.09 10.72 11.50
CA ARG A 23 1.28 11.52 11.82
C ARG A 23 0.94 12.68 12.77
N ALA A 24 -0.19 13.37 12.54
CA ALA A 24 -0.65 14.41 13.45
C ALA A 24 -1.01 13.88 14.84
N LEU A 25 -1.65 12.71 14.92
CA LEU A 25 -1.99 12.05 16.20
C LEU A 25 -0.77 11.57 16.98
N HIS A 26 0.28 11.13 16.29
CA HIS A 26 1.51 10.65 16.91
C HIS A 26 2.52 11.76 17.23
N GLU A 27 2.32 12.98 16.72
CA GLU A 27 3.27 14.09 16.90
C GLU A 27 3.58 14.39 18.39
N PRO A 28 2.61 14.38 19.33
CA PRO A 28 2.93 14.59 20.76
C PRO A 28 3.84 13.50 21.33
N ALA A 29 3.63 12.25 20.97
CA ALA A 29 4.48 11.13 21.40
C ALA A 29 5.87 11.23 20.75
N ARG A 30 5.96 11.64 19.48
CA ARG A 30 7.22 11.89 18.80
C ARG A 30 8.03 12.97 19.51
N GLN A 31 7.43 14.07 19.86
CA GLN A 31 8.11 15.15 20.58
C GLN A 31 8.57 14.73 21.98
N LEU A 32 7.80 13.89 22.66
CA LEU A 32 8.14 13.39 23.99
C LEU A 32 9.37 12.49 23.96
N PHE A 33 9.44 11.53 23.04
CA PHE A 33 10.51 10.52 23.03
C PHE A 33 11.65 10.84 22.06
N TYR A 34 11.41 11.66 21.03
CA TYR A 34 12.37 11.95 19.97
C TYR A 34 12.39 13.44 19.60
N PRO A 35 12.60 14.35 20.57
CA PRO A 35 12.45 15.80 20.34
C PRO A 35 13.48 16.36 19.34
N GLY A 36 14.62 15.67 19.15
CA GLY A 36 15.68 16.13 18.25
C GLY A 36 15.57 15.62 16.80
N ARG A 37 14.53 14.85 16.46
CA ARG A 37 14.33 14.34 15.10
C ARG A 37 13.54 15.32 14.25
N PRO A 38 14.01 15.65 13.03
CA PRO A 38 13.26 16.51 12.12
C PRO A 38 11.88 15.95 11.79
N PRO A 39 10.86 16.82 11.57
CA PRO A 39 9.61 16.40 10.96
C PRO A 39 9.87 15.78 9.59
N GLY A 40 9.36 14.60 9.32
CA GLY A 40 9.55 13.90 8.05
C GLY A 40 10.64 12.82 8.04
N GLU A 41 11.44 12.68 9.10
CA GLU A 41 12.17 11.44 9.32
C GLU A 41 11.23 10.31 9.72
N LEU A 42 11.67 9.06 9.47
CA LEU A 42 10.94 7.88 9.93
C LEU A 42 10.66 8.00 11.44
N PHE A 43 9.38 7.97 11.78
CA PHE A 43 8.97 7.86 13.17
C PHE A 43 9.23 6.42 13.63
N PRO A 44 10.21 6.17 14.54
CA PRO A 44 10.46 4.82 15.01
C PRO A 44 9.22 4.31 15.73
N LEU A 45 8.90 3.01 15.50
CA LEU A 45 7.84 2.37 16.27
C LEU A 45 8.13 2.52 17.76
N LEU A 46 7.14 3.01 18.48
CA LEU A 46 7.23 3.08 19.93
C LEU A 46 7.31 1.67 20.49
N THR A 47 8.16 1.46 21.50
CA THR A 47 8.08 0.24 22.30
C THR A 47 6.74 0.21 23.05
N ILE A 48 6.35 -0.96 23.54
CA ILE A 48 5.10 -1.10 24.32
C ILE A 48 5.13 -0.15 25.53
N GLU A 49 6.27 -0.05 26.21
CA GLU A 49 6.46 0.84 27.38
C GLU A 49 6.35 2.31 26.97
N GLN A 50 6.94 2.71 25.85
CA GLN A 50 6.83 4.08 25.31
C GLN A 50 5.40 4.40 24.92
N ALA A 51 4.72 3.48 24.23
CA ALA A 51 3.32 3.65 23.86
C ALA A 51 2.41 3.82 25.09
N GLN A 52 2.63 3.01 26.15
CA GLN A 52 1.90 3.14 27.40
C GLN A 52 2.21 4.45 28.13
N ALA A 53 3.47 4.88 28.13
CA ALA A 53 3.90 6.13 28.75
C ALA A 53 3.38 7.37 27.98
N ALA A 54 3.17 7.26 26.66
CA ALA A 54 2.59 8.32 25.83
C ALA A 54 1.07 8.51 26.07
N GLY A 55 0.44 7.55 26.75
CA GLY A 55 -0.97 7.61 27.10
C GLY A 55 -1.76 6.36 26.69
N PRO A 56 -2.96 6.16 27.27
CA PRO A 56 -3.75 4.93 27.09
C PRO A 56 -4.27 4.74 25.66
N GLU A 57 -4.28 5.79 24.83
CA GLU A 57 -4.79 5.74 23.46
C GLU A 57 -3.78 5.19 22.46
N GLN A 58 -2.47 5.31 22.72
CA GLN A 58 -1.43 4.89 21.78
C GLN A 58 -1.45 3.39 21.43
N PRO A 59 -1.60 2.46 22.38
CA PRO A 59 -1.75 1.05 22.05
C PRO A 59 -3.03 0.74 21.24
N LYS A 60 -4.12 1.47 21.49
CA LYS A 60 -5.38 1.31 20.73
C LYS A 60 -5.20 1.75 19.28
N ILE A 61 -4.52 2.88 19.05
CA ILE A 61 -4.23 3.39 17.70
C ILE A 61 -3.43 2.34 16.91
N LEU A 62 -2.43 1.72 17.52
CA LEU A 62 -1.65 0.65 16.86
C LEU A 62 -2.53 -0.55 16.47
N ILE A 63 -3.44 -1.00 17.34
CA ILE A 63 -4.36 -2.11 17.05
C ILE A 63 -5.30 -1.73 15.89
N ILE A 64 -5.82 -0.50 15.89
CA ILE A 64 -6.67 0.00 14.80
C ILE A 64 -5.89 0.03 13.49
N GLU A 65 -4.64 0.45 13.52
CA GLU A 65 -3.78 0.53 12.34
C GLU A 65 -3.48 -0.85 11.75
N ILE A 66 -3.18 -1.84 12.58
CA ILE A 66 -3.04 -3.24 12.15
C ILE A 66 -4.33 -3.75 11.49
N GLY A 67 -5.49 -3.44 12.08
CA GLY A 67 -6.80 -3.78 11.50
C GLY A 67 -7.05 -3.08 10.16
N ARG A 68 -6.65 -1.82 10.03
CA ARG A 68 -6.73 -1.06 8.78
C ARG A 68 -5.88 -1.68 7.68
N GLU A 69 -4.63 -2.03 7.96
CA GLU A 69 -3.77 -2.71 6.98
C GLU A 69 -4.35 -4.05 6.51
N ALA A 70 -4.86 -4.86 7.45
CA ALA A 70 -5.52 -6.11 7.09
C ALA A 70 -6.75 -5.85 6.19
N ALA A 71 -7.56 -4.85 6.50
CA ALA A 71 -8.72 -4.46 5.70
C ALA A 71 -8.30 -3.98 4.30
N THR A 72 -7.19 -3.25 4.17
CA THR A 72 -6.62 -2.81 2.89
C THR A 72 -6.35 -4.01 1.98
N ILE A 73 -5.68 -5.04 2.48
CA ILE A 73 -5.39 -6.25 1.71
C ILE A 73 -6.68 -6.98 1.31
N VAL A 74 -7.64 -7.10 2.23
CA VAL A 74 -8.94 -7.73 1.94
C VAL A 74 -9.71 -6.97 0.87
N MET A 75 -9.74 -5.63 0.91
CA MET A 75 -10.41 -4.81 -0.10
C MET A 75 -9.77 -4.93 -1.49
N LEU A 76 -8.43 -4.93 -1.56
CA LEU A 76 -7.70 -5.14 -2.81
C LEU A 76 -7.94 -6.56 -3.38
N ALA A 77 -7.98 -7.57 -2.52
CA ALA A 77 -8.29 -8.94 -2.93
C ALA A 77 -9.75 -9.08 -3.40
N ALA A 78 -10.69 -8.45 -2.71
CA ALA A 78 -12.12 -8.48 -3.04
C ALA A 78 -12.44 -7.79 -4.37
N ILE A 79 -11.84 -6.61 -4.64
CA ILE A 79 -12.06 -5.92 -5.92
C ILE A 79 -11.43 -6.70 -7.08
N ALA A 80 -10.29 -7.36 -6.86
CA ALA A 80 -9.70 -8.26 -7.85
C ALA A 80 -10.61 -9.47 -8.15
N LEU A 81 -11.24 -10.04 -7.10
CA LEU A 81 -12.18 -11.15 -7.24
C LEU A 81 -13.44 -10.75 -8.03
N ALA A 82 -13.90 -9.52 -7.88
CA ALA A 82 -15.09 -9.02 -8.58
C ALA A 82 -14.94 -8.90 -10.11
N VAL A 83 -13.70 -8.93 -10.63
CA VAL A 83 -13.41 -8.75 -12.07
C VAL A 83 -12.73 -9.96 -12.71
N ALA A 84 -12.44 -11.00 -11.94
CA ALA A 84 -11.70 -12.17 -12.39
C ALA A 84 -12.63 -13.35 -12.66
N ASP A 85 -12.41 -14.07 -13.75
CA ASP A 85 -13.13 -15.29 -14.11
C ASP A 85 -12.40 -16.56 -13.66
N ASN A 86 -11.10 -16.43 -13.34
CA ASN A 86 -10.26 -17.53 -12.90
C ASN A 86 -9.14 -17.04 -11.95
N ALA A 87 -8.44 -17.98 -11.33
CA ALA A 87 -7.40 -17.67 -10.34
C ALA A 87 -6.20 -16.88 -10.94
N GLY A 88 -5.85 -17.10 -12.22
CA GLY A 88 -4.80 -16.36 -12.90
C GLY A 88 -5.17 -14.89 -13.10
N GLN A 89 -6.40 -14.65 -13.56
CA GLN A 89 -6.94 -13.28 -13.70
C GLN A 89 -7.08 -12.59 -12.34
N TRP A 90 -7.51 -13.32 -11.30
CA TRP A 90 -7.54 -12.80 -9.94
C TRP A 90 -6.17 -12.33 -9.47
N ALA A 91 -5.17 -13.18 -9.62
CA ALA A 91 -3.79 -12.84 -9.22
C ALA A 91 -3.25 -11.63 -10.00
N ALA A 92 -3.52 -11.56 -11.31
CA ALA A 92 -3.12 -10.45 -12.16
C ALA A 92 -3.86 -9.15 -11.78
N ALA A 93 -5.18 -9.22 -11.54
CA ALA A 93 -5.97 -8.07 -11.12
C ALA A 93 -5.56 -7.56 -9.74
N PHE A 94 -5.30 -8.47 -8.79
CA PHE A 94 -4.77 -8.13 -7.47
C PHE A 94 -3.41 -7.44 -7.58
N ALA A 95 -2.48 -7.99 -8.38
CA ALA A 95 -1.16 -7.41 -8.59
C ALA A 95 -1.22 -6.00 -9.18
N ILE A 96 -2.13 -5.76 -10.14
CA ILE A 96 -2.34 -4.43 -10.73
C ILE A 96 -2.96 -3.48 -9.72
N ALA A 97 -4.00 -3.89 -8.99
CA ALA A 97 -4.68 -3.05 -8.01
C ALA A 97 -3.74 -2.68 -6.85
N PHE A 98 -3.04 -3.67 -6.30
CA PHE A 98 -2.08 -3.48 -5.21
C PHE A 98 -0.93 -2.55 -5.64
N GLY A 99 -0.27 -2.85 -6.75
CA GLY A 99 0.84 -2.03 -7.21
C GLY A 99 0.44 -0.59 -7.54
N THR A 100 -0.76 -0.40 -8.11
CA THR A 100 -1.30 0.94 -8.40
C THR A 100 -1.61 1.69 -7.11
N TRP A 101 -2.24 1.02 -6.14
CA TRP A 101 -2.53 1.58 -4.83
C TRP A 101 -1.26 2.03 -4.12
N ASP A 102 -0.24 1.19 -4.04
CA ASP A 102 1.00 1.47 -3.31
C ASP A 102 1.79 2.64 -3.94
N ILE A 103 1.93 2.66 -5.27
CA ILE A 103 2.59 3.78 -5.95
C ILE A 103 1.79 5.08 -5.78
N ALA A 104 0.46 5.03 -5.91
CA ALA A 104 -0.40 6.18 -5.71
C ALA A 104 -0.32 6.71 -4.27
N PHE A 105 -0.25 5.82 -3.28
CA PHE A 105 -0.07 6.16 -1.88
C PHE A 105 1.18 7.03 -1.66
N TYR A 106 2.35 6.62 -2.15
CA TYR A 106 3.56 7.43 -2.03
C TYR A 106 3.50 8.72 -2.83
N ALA A 107 2.88 8.71 -4.00
CA ALA A 107 2.67 9.93 -4.78
C ALA A 107 1.80 10.94 -4.02
N PHE A 108 0.72 10.49 -3.39
CA PHE A 108 -0.14 11.36 -2.58
C PHE A 108 0.51 11.78 -1.26
N LEU A 109 1.29 10.92 -0.60
CA LEU A 109 2.09 11.35 0.56
C LEU A 109 3.07 12.47 0.19
N LYS A 110 3.68 12.39 -0.99
CA LYS A 110 4.55 13.47 -1.48
C LYS A 110 3.78 14.76 -1.69
N LEU A 111 2.56 14.70 -2.23
CA LEU A 111 1.71 15.87 -2.45
C LEU A 111 1.17 16.49 -1.15
N LEU A 112 0.79 15.64 -0.18
CA LEU A 112 0.12 16.08 1.04
C LEU A 112 1.11 16.53 2.13
N LEU A 113 2.28 15.88 2.22
CA LEU A 113 3.21 16.03 3.33
C LEU A 113 4.61 16.45 2.90
N ASP A 114 4.86 16.63 1.59
CA ASP A 114 6.20 16.76 1.00
C ASP A 114 7.16 15.62 1.42
N TRP A 115 6.60 14.43 1.65
CA TRP A 115 7.31 13.24 2.08
C TRP A 115 6.98 12.05 1.15
N PRO A 116 7.92 11.17 0.84
CA PRO A 116 9.33 11.07 1.27
C PRO A 116 10.24 12.15 0.62
N ALA A 117 11.35 12.46 1.29
CA ALA A 117 12.34 13.37 0.73
C ALA A 117 13.04 12.79 -0.50
N SER A 118 13.21 11.47 -0.53
CA SER A 118 13.74 10.70 -1.66
C SER A 118 13.22 9.26 -1.63
N LEU A 119 13.41 8.52 -2.72
CA LEU A 119 13.10 7.08 -2.76
C LEU A 119 13.96 6.24 -1.79
N LEU A 120 15.07 6.78 -1.31
CA LEU A 120 15.91 6.12 -0.31
C LEU A 120 15.51 6.47 1.13
N THR A 121 14.49 7.31 1.33
CA THR A 121 13.91 7.57 2.65
C THR A 121 13.33 6.29 3.21
N TRP A 122 13.66 5.98 4.47
CA TRP A 122 13.15 4.80 5.16
C TRP A 122 11.72 5.00 5.63
N ASP A 123 10.93 3.96 5.55
CA ASP A 123 9.52 3.91 5.96
C ASP A 123 9.19 2.59 6.66
N ILE A 124 8.09 2.60 7.40
CA ILE A 124 7.43 1.38 7.89
C ILE A 124 6.46 0.95 6.79
N LEU A 125 6.90 -0.02 6.00
CA LEU A 125 6.19 -0.44 4.80
C LEU A 125 4.89 -1.18 5.12
N PHE A 126 4.94 -2.03 6.15
CA PHE A 126 3.80 -2.80 6.67
C PHE A 126 4.05 -3.19 8.13
N LEU A 127 2.98 -3.27 8.93
CA LEU A 127 3.02 -3.76 10.31
C LEU A 127 2.79 -5.27 10.40
N ILE A 128 2.09 -5.85 9.42
CA ILE A 128 1.70 -7.26 9.40
C ILE A 128 2.51 -8.07 8.38
N PRO A 129 2.86 -9.35 8.69
CA PRO A 129 2.65 -10.04 9.99
C PRO A 129 3.61 -9.58 11.10
N ILE A 130 4.66 -8.88 10.74
CA ILE A 130 5.64 -8.21 11.61
C ILE A 130 6.02 -6.88 10.96
N PRO A 131 6.44 -5.86 11.73
CA PRO A 131 6.86 -4.59 11.17
C PRO A 131 7.98 -4.77 10.15
N TRP A 132 7.69 -4.35 8.91
CA TRP A 132 8.63 -4.37 7.82
C TRP A 132 9.10 -2.95 7.53
N VAL A 133 10.39 -2.70 7.70
CA VAL A 133 11.00 -1.37 7.56
C VAL A 133 12.02 -1.40 6.43
N GLY A 134 11.96 -0.41 5.55
CA GLY A 134 12.86 -0.34 4.41
C GLY A 134 12.76 0.99 3.66
N PRO A 135 13.62 1.21 2.65
CA PRO A 135 13.52 2.39 1.81
C PRO A 135 12.28 2.33 0.92
N VAL A 136 11.65 3.47 0.67
CA VAL A 136 10.48 3.63 -0.22
C VAL A 136 10.72 3.06 -1.62
N LEU A 137 11.96 2.99 -2.07
CA LEU A 137 12.33 2.36 -3.33
C LEU A 137 11.92 0.88 -3.40
N ALA A 138 11.96 0.16 -2.25
CA ALA A 138 11.63 -1.26 -2.22
C ALA A 138 10.16 -1.54 -2.61
N PRO A 139 9.14 -0.95 -1.96
CA PRO A 139 7.75 -1.13 -2.38
C PRO A 139 7.50 -0.60 -3.79
N VAL A 140 8.12 0.51 -4.21
CA VAL A 140 7.96 1.03 -5.58
C VAL A 140 8.43 0.02 -6.64
N ILE A 141 9.59 -0.63 -6.43
CA ILE A 141 10.08 -1.68 -7.36
C ILE A 141 9.14 -2.88 -7.35
N VAL A 142 8.73 -3.36 -6.18
CA VAL A 142 7.80 -4.49 -6.06
C VAL A 142 6.48 -4.18 -6.77
N SER A 143 5.90 -3.02 -6.51
CA SER A 143 4.63 -2.59 -7.09
C SER A 143 4.69 -2.41 -8.61
N ALA A 144 5.77 -1.81 -9.13
CA ALA A 144 5.99 -1.70 -10.57
C ALA A 144 6.12 -3.10 -11.22
N SER A 145 6.84 -4.02 -10.57
CA SER A 145 6.98 -5.40 -11.03
C SER A 145 5.66 -6.16 -11.00
N MET A 146 4.84 -5.97 -9.98
CA MET A 146 3.50 -6.57 -9.86
C MET A 146 2.58 -6.06 -10.98
N ILE A 147 2.55 -4.76 -11.25
CA ILE A 147 1.78 -4.19 -12.36
C ILE A 147 2.24 -4.79 -13.70
N ALA A 148 3.56 -4.81 -13.95
CA ALA A 148 4.10 -5.34 -15.18
C ALA A 148 3.74 -6.82 -15.37
N ALA A 149 3.91 -7.64 -14.33
CA ALA A 149 3.57 -9.06 -14.36
C ALA A 149 2.07 -9.30 -14.61
N GLY A 150 1.20 -8.57 -13.88
CA GLY A 150 -0.24 -8.64 -14.08
C GLY A 150 -0.68 -8.26 -15.48
N LEU A 151 -0.14 -7.16 -16.04
CA LEU A 151 -0.41 -6.74 -17.41
C LEU A 151 0.08 -7.76 -18.45
N CYS A 152 1.26 -8.35 -18.24
CA CYS A 152 1.80 -9.37 -19.12
C CYS A 152 0.91 -10.62 -19.13
N HIS A 153 0.47 -11.09 -17.95
CA HIS A 153 -0.42 -12.23 -17.82
C HIS A 153 -1.74 -12.03 -18.56
N LEU A 154 -2.44 -10.94 -18.31
CA LEU A 154 -3.72 -10.62 -18.98
C LEU A 154 -3.59 -10.47 -20.49
N ARG A 155 -2.46 -9.92 -20.99
CA ARG A 155 -2.20 -9.82 -22.44
C ARG A 155 -1.96 -11.19 -23.07
N GLN A 156 -1.30 -12.10 -22.38
CA GLN A 156 -1.05 -13.46 -22.87
C GLN A 156 -2.34 -14.27 -22.94
N GLU A 157 -3.19 -14.16 -21.93
CA GLU A 157 -4.51 -14.80 -21.90
C GLU A 157 -5.38 -14.34 -23.06
N ALA A 158 -5.53 -13.02 -23.23
CA ALA A 158 -6.30 -12.43 -24.33
C ALA A 158 -5.76 -12.80 -25.72
N ARG A 159 -4.46 -13.06 -25.88
CA ARG A 159 -3.89 -13.56 -27.13
C ARG A 159 -4.24 -15.03 -27.36
N GLY A 160 -4.16 -15.88 -26.32
CA GLY A 160 -4.53 -17.29 -26.39
C GLY A 160 -5.97 -17.49 -26.80
N GLU A 161 -6.91 -16.74 -26.21
CA GLU A 161 -8.34 -16.76 -26.58
C GLU A 161 -8.60 -16.38 -28.05
N ARG A 162 -7.92 -15.35 -28.56
CA ARG A 162 -8.04 -14.93 -29.98
C ARG A 162 -7.54 -16.00 -30.95
N VAL A 163 -6.46 -16.69 -30.61
CA VAL A 163 -5.94 -17.78 -31.43
C VAL A 163 -6.91 -18.95 -31.47
N LEU A 164 -7.46 -19.34 -30.30
CA LEU A 164 -8.48 -20.41 -30.22
C LEU A 164 -9.74 -20.08 -31.01
N LEU A 165 -10.27 -18.86 -30.88
CA LEU A 165 -11.43 -18.41 -31.66
C LEU A 165 -11.15 -18.41 -33.17
N GLY A 166 -9.96 -17.99 -33.59
CA GLY A 166 -9.57 -18.02 -35.01
C GLY A 166 -9.48 -19.42 -35.60
N VAL A 167 -9.05 -20.41 -34.78
CA VAL A 167 -8.98 -21.84 -35.19
C VAL A 167 -10.37 -22.48 -35.25
N VAL A 168 -11.30 -22.08 -34.40
CA VAL A 168 -12.67 -22.66 -34.36
C VAL A 168 -13.54 -22.11 -35.49
N LEU A 169 -13.27 -20.90 -36.01
CA LEU A 169 -14.05 -20.21 -37.05
C LEU A 169 -13.46 -20.43 -38.46
N ALA A 170 -12.35 -21.10 -38.63
CA ALA A 170 -11.70 -21.47 -39.90
C ALA A 170 -12.06 -22.90 -40.35
#